data_81999fff74469777257c7fd705ddd2b1
#
_entry.id   81999fff74469777257c7fd705ddd2b1
#
_cell.length_a   1.000
_cell.length_b   1.000
_cell.length_c   1.000
_cell.angle_alpha   90.00
_cell.angle_beta   90.00
_cell.angle_gamma   90.00
#
_symmetry.space_group_name_H-M   'P 1'
#
loop_
_entity.id
_entity.type
_entity.pdbx_description
1 polymer ?
#
loop_
_entity_poly.entity_id
_entity_poly.type
_entity_poly.pdbx_seq_one_letter_code
_entity_poly.pdbx_strand_id
1 'polypeptide(L)'
;MRSNLVIKQMEDYEYILTERFGFLYTDEGCCKTYTVPKEVGNGTIRNIFPCENAGLSIIRLNLRYPLVMQYDGYNSAFETTCCFSGHIAYSETGVIDTCLSPNELGIYTKQNSKGMMMYPAGEHITAVSL
;
A
#
# COMPACT_ATOMS: atom_id res chain seq x y z
N MET A 1 1.70 13.07 -3.26
CA MET A 1 0.25 12.79 -3.50
C MET A 1 -0.40 12.36 -2.20
N ARG A 2 -1.52 12.93 -1.93
CA ARG A 2 -2.24 12.65 -0.69
C ARG A 2 -3.74 12.62 -0.96
N SER A 3 -4.44 11.63 -0.41
CA SER A 3 -5.89 11.54 -0.47
C SER A 3 -6.50 11.99 0.85
N ASN A 4 -7.63 12.72 0.78
CA ASN A 4 -8.46 13.04 1.94
C ASN A 4 -9.44 11.90 2.29
N LEU A 5 -9.55 10.91 1.41
CA LEU A 5 -10.36 9.73 1.69
C LEU A 5 -9.62 8.80 2.63
N VAL A 6 -10.36 8.16 3.51
CA VAL A 6 -9.84 7.24 4.52
C VAL A 6 -10.13 5.81 4.11
N ILE A 7 -9.13 4.95 4.29
CA ILE A 7 -9.27 3.52 4.00
C ILE A 7 -9.91 2.85 5.22
N LYS A 8 -11.07 2.22 5.01
CA LYS A 8 -11.73 1.37 5.99
C LYS A 8 -11.74 -0.09 5.56
N GLN A 9 -11.61 -0.32 4.28
CA GLN A 9 -11.63 -1.66 3.67
C GLN A 9 -10.81 -1.64 2.38
N MET A 10 -10.53 -2.81 1.82
CA MET A 10 -9.67 -2.93 0.64
C MET A 10 -10.22 -2.19 -0.59
N GLU A 11 -11.53 -2.13 -0.75
CA GLU A 11 -12.17 -1.41 -1.87
C GLU A 11 -11.87 0.09 -1.83
N ASP A 12 -11.74 0.68 -0.63
CA ASP A 12 -11.36 2.08 -0.48
C ASP A 12 -9.93 2.32 -0.97
N TYR A 13 -9.03 1.41 -0.65
CA TYR A 13 -7.64 1.45 -1.11
C TYR A 13 -7.56 1.43 -2.64
N GLU A 14 -8.28 0.50 -3.26
CA GLU A 14 -8.33 0.38 -4.72
C GLU A 14 -8.93 1.62 -5.37
N TYR A 15 -10.01 2.15 -4.80
CA TYR A 15 -10.65 3.38 -5.27
C TYR A 15 -9.70 4.57 -5.23
N ILE A 16 -8.94 4.72 -4.14
CA ILE A 16 -7.97 5.81 -3.98
C ILE A 16 -6.87 5.72 -5.04
N LEU A 17 -6.34 4.54 -5.29
CA LEU A 17 -5.31 4.35 -6.31
C LEU A 17 -5.81 4.79 -7.70
N THR A 18 -6.99 4.36 -8.10
CA THR A 18 -7.52 4.64 -9.45
C THR A 18 -8.12 6.04 -9.57
N GLU A 19 -9.01 6.41 -8.67
CA GLU A 19 -9.82 7.63 -8.82
C GLU A 19 -9.13 8.87 -8.25
N ARG A 20 -8.22 8.72 -7.30
CA ARG A 20 -7.52 9.86 -6.68
C ARG A 20 -6.11 10.04 -7.18
N PHE A 21 -5.39 8.95 -7.40
CA PHE A 21 -4.00 9.01 -7.86
C PHE A 21 -3.83 8.71 -9.34
N GLY A 22 -4.91 8.30 -10.02
CA GLY A 22 -4.91 8.09 -11.45
C GLY A 22 -4.15 6.84 -11.92
N PHE A 23 -3.96 5.85 -11.06
CA PHE A 23 -3.32 4.60 -11.48
C PHE A 23 -4.17 3.89 -12.53
N LEU A 24 -3.51 3.38 -13.55
CA LEU A 24 -4.13 2.56 -14.58
C LEU A 24 -4.44 1.18 -14.01
N TYR A 25 -5.61 0.66 -14.33
CA TYR A 25 -6.13 -0.55 -13.72
C TYR A 25 -6.37 -1.64 -14.75
N THR A 26 -5.91 -2.85 -14.43
CA THR A 26 -6.19 -4.07 -15.22
C THR A 26 -6.66 -5.16 -14.28
N ASP A 27 -7.79 -5.80 -14.61
CA ASP A 27 -8.37 -6.90 -13.85
C ASP A 27 -8.25 -8.19 -14.66
N GLU A 28 -7.55 -9.18 -14.11
CA GLU A 28 -7.36 -10.50 -14.71
C GLU A 28 -7.97 -11.59 -13.81
N GLY A 29 -9.14 -11.34 -13.25
CA GLY A 29 -9.80 -12.26 -12.33
C GLY A 29 -9.22 -12.19 -10.92
N CYS A 30 -8.43 -13.19 -10.53
CA CYS A 30 -7.82 -13.20 -9.19
C CYS A 30 -6.62 -12.27 -9.05
N CYS A 31 -6.18 -11.62 -10.12
CA CYS A 31 -5.06 -10.67 -10.11
C CYS A 31 -5.51 -9.32 -10.64
N LYS A 32 -5.30 -8.27 -9.83
CA LYS A 32 -5.55 -6.88 -10.22
C LYS A 32 -4.23 -6.13 -10.24
N THR A 33 -3.95 -5.41 -11.33
CA THR A 33 -2.71 -4.65 -11.50
C THR A 33 -3.02 -3.16 -11.58
N TYR A 34 -2.35 -2.39 -10.75
CA TYR A 34 -2.42 -0.92 -10.72
C TYR A 34 -1.07 -0.38 -11.19
N THR A 35 -1.08 0.35 -12.31
CA THR A 35 0.14 0.89 -12.92
C THR A 35 0.25 2.39 -12.64
N VAL A 36 1.40 2.82 -12.16
CA VAL A 36 1.68 4.22 -11.86
C VAL A 36 1.59 5.05 -13.14
N PRO A 37 0.85 6.19 -13.15
CA PRO A 37 0.83 7.09 -14.29
C PRO A 37 2.21 7.74 -14.50
N LYS A 38 2.56 8.00 -15.75
CA LYS A 38 3.89 8.51 -16.15
C LYS A 38 4.27 9.82 -15.46
N GLU A 39 3.30 10.66 -15.17
CA GLU A 39 3.49 11.95 -14.51
C GLU A 39 3.95 11.80 -13.06
N VAL A 40 3.63 10.67 -12.45
CA VAL A 40 3.85 10.39 -11.02
C VAL A 40 5.10 9.55 -10.79
N GLY A 41 5.47 8.74 -11.79
CA GLY A 41 6.61 7.87 -11.68
C GLY A 41 6.48 6.65 -12.59
N ASN A 42 6.94 5.51 -12.12
CA ASN A 42 6.74 4.23 -12.79
C ASN A 42 6.60 3.10 -11.77
N GLY A 43 6.13 1.95 -12.24
CA GLY A 43 5.96 0.77 -11.41
C GLY A 43 4.53 0.28 -11.33
N THR A 44 4.32 -0.72 -10.51
CA THR A 44 3.04 -1.41 -10.35
C THR A 44 2.80 -1.85 -8.92
N ILE A 45 1.52 -1.91 -8.56
CA ILE A 45 1.02 -2.65 -7.41
C ILE A 45 0.13 -3.76 -7.95
N ARG A 46 0.46 -5.00 -7.65
CA ARG A 46 -0.33 -6.16 -8.08
C ARG A 46 -0.96 -6.81 -6.86
N ASN A 47 -2.27 -6.90 -6.85
CA ASN A 47 -3.03 -7.55 -5.80
C ASN A 47 -3.56 -8.88 -6.31
N ILE A 48 -3.19 -9.95 -5.64
CA ILE A 48 -3.57 -11.32 -5.97
C ILE A 48 -4.41 -11.88 -4.83
N PHE A 49 -5.57 -12.42 -5.17
CA PHE A 49 -6.51 -13.00 -4.19
C PHE A 49 -6.62 -14.50 -4.45
N PRO A 50 -5.74 -15.33 -3.83
CA PRO A 50 -5.76 -16.77 -4.04
C PRO A 50 -6.99 -17.45 -3.43
N CYS A 51 -7.59 -16.83 -2.42
CA CYS A 51 -8.82 -17.29 -1.81
C CYS A 51 -9.55 -16.13 -1.14
N GLU A 52 -10.76 -16.40 -0.62
CA GLU A 52 -11.66 -15.37 -0.11
C GLU A 52 -11.08 -14.54 1.06
N ASN A 53 -10.25 -15.16 1.89
CA ASN A 53 -9.75 -14.53 3.13
C ASN A 53 -8.26 -14.19 3.09
N ALA A 54 -7.62 -14.27 1.92
CA ALA A 54 -6.21 -13.97 1.81
C ALA A 54 -5.91 -13.13 0.58
N GLY A 55 -5.03 -12.15 0.74
CA GLY A 55 -4.54 -11.30 -0.34
C GLY A 55 -3.03 -11.20 -0.31
N LEU A 56 -2.43 -11.12 -1.48
CA LEU A 56 -1.01 -10.90 -1.66
C LEU A 56 -0.81 -9.65 -2.52
N SER A 57 -0.04 -8.70 -2.03
CA SER A 57 0.34 -7.52 -2.80
C SER A 57 1.81 -7.57 -3.16
N ILE A 58 2.12 -7.39 -4.44
CA ILE A 58 3.48 -7.25 -4.95
C ILE A 58 3.66 -5.80 -5.38
N ILE A 59 4.59 -5.11 -4.73
CA ILE A 59 4.78 -3.67 -4.86
C ILE A 59 6.14 -3.40 -5.48
N ARG A 60 6.13 -2.68 -6.60
CA ARG A 60 7.34 -2.20 -7.29
C ARG A 60 7.08 -0.76 -7.74
N LEU A 61 7.63 0.19 -7.01
CA LEU A 61 7.35 1.61 -7.23
C LEU A 61 8.65 2.41 -7.34
N ASN A 62 8.62 3.39 -8.22
CA ASN A 62 9.60 4.48 -8.27
C ASN A 62 8.81 5.76 -8.50
N LEU A 63 8.61 6.54 -7.45
CA LEU A 63 7.70 7.69 -7.44
C LEU A 63 8.48 9.01 -7.48
N ARG A 64 7.95 9.99 -8.19
CA ARG A 64 8.44 11.38 -8.18
C ARG A 64 7.92 12.15 -6.98
N TYR A 65 6.77 11.75 -6.46
CA TYR A 65 6.11 12.37 -5.31
C TYR A 65 5.76 11.28 -4.30
N PRO A 66 5.87 11.56 -2.99
CA PRO A 66 5.44 10.57 -2.01
C PRO A 66 3.95 10.28 -2.15
N LEU A 67 3.58 9.04 -1.92
CA LEU A 67 2.20 8.58 -1.95
C LEU A 67 1.77 8.32 -0.51
N VAL A 68 0.82 9.12 -0.04
CA VAL A 68 0.35 9.09 1.35
C VAL A 68 -1.11 8.67 1.39
N MET A 69 -1.40 7.63 2.15
CA MET A 69 -2.76 7.13 2.36
C MET A 69 -3.07 7.08 3.85
N GLN A 70 -4.31 7.40 4.19
CA GLN A 70 -4.81 7.39 5.56
C GLN A 70 -5.79 6.24 5.76
N TYR A 71 -5.78 5.65 6.94
CA TYR A 71 -6.78 4.67 7.33
C TYR A 71 -7.39 5.05 8.70
N ASP A 72 -8.67 4.75 8.86
CA ASP A 72 -9.43 5.01 10.08
C ASP A 72 -10.53 3.95 10.20
N GLY A 73 -10.53 3.20 11.30
CA GLY A 73 -11.44 2.10 11.49
C GLY A 73 -11.09 0.85 10.67
N TYR A 74 -9.83 0.74 10.24
CA TYR A 74 -9.36 -0.40 9.46
C TYR A 74 -9.11 -1.61 10.34
N ASN A 75 -9.59 -2.78 9.89
CA ASN A 75 -9.42 -4.04 10.60
C ASN A 75 -8.69 -5.04 9.71
N SER A 76 -7.69 -5.70 10.29
CA SER A 76 -6.99 -6.81 9.65
C SER A 76 -6.56 -7.79 10.72
N ALA A 77 -6.90 -9.06 10.53
CA ALA A 77 -6.54 -10.10 11.50
C ALA A 77 -5.03 -10.34 11.52
N PHE A 78 -4.40 -10.24 10.37
CA PHE A 78 -2.96 -10.50 10.23
C PHE A 78 -2.46 -9.88 8.92
N GLU A 79 -1.38 -9.11 9.03
CA GLU A 79 -0.67 -8.58 7.86
C GLU A 79 0.83 -8.80 8.04
N THR A 80 1.50 -9.19 6.97
CA THR A 80 2.95 -9.33 6.94
C THR A 80 3.49 -8.56 5.73
N THR A 81 4.44 -7.67 5.96
CA THR A 81 5.07 -6.92 4.88
C THR A 81 6.58 -7.13 4.92
N CYS A 82 7.14 -7.56 3.80
CA CYS A 82 8.58 -7.73 3.61
C CYS A 82 9.07 -6.66 2.63
N CYS A 83 9.96 -5.80 3.08
CA CYS A 83 10.58 -4.76 2.25
C CYS A 83 11.92 -5.26 1.73
N PHE A 84 12.11 -5.29 0.42
CA PHE A 84 13.35 -5.74 -0.21
C PHE A 84 14.25 -4.56 -0.63
N SER A 85 13.66 -3.46 -1.06
CA SER A 85 14.38 -2.23 -1.39
C SER A 85 13.51 -1.01 -1.10
N GLY A 86 14.15 0.14 -0.88
CA GLY A 86 13.46 1.36 -0.50
C GLY A 86 12.91 1.30 0.92
N HIS A 87 11.93 2.13 1.20
CA HIS A 87 11.34 2.26 2.53
C HIS A 87 9.81 2.34 2.45
N ILE A 88 9.14 1.86 3.49
CA ILE A 88 7.70 2.03 3.67
C ILE A 88 7.49 2.57 5.07
N ALA A 89 6.89 3.75 5.17
CA ALA A 89 6.64 4.39 6.46
C ALA A 89 5.21 4.17 6.92
N TYR A 90 5.06 3.91 8.20
CA TYR A 90 3.76 3.76 8.86
C TYR A 90 3.72 4.67 10.09
N SER A 91 2.59 5.35 10.28
CA SER A 91 2.30 6.12 11.48
C SER A 91 0.93 5.74 11.98
N GLU A 92 0.85 5.19 13.18
CA GLU A 92 -0.41 4.83 13.81
C GLU A 92 -0.65 5.74 15.02
N THR A 93 -1.80 6.41 15.02
CA THR A 93 -2.12 7.43 16.02
C THR A 93 -2.05 6.87 17.43
N GLY A 94 -1.20 7.47 18.25
CA GLY A 94 -1.04 7.12 19.66
C GLY A 94 -0.23 5.87 19.95
N VAL A 95 0.33 5.20 18.93
CA VAL A 95 1.01 3.91 19.09
C VAL A 95 2.42 3.92 18.50
N ILE A 96 2.60 4.09 17.19
CA ILE A 96 3.89 3.86 16.53
C ILE A 96 4.09 4.80 15.36
N ASP A 97 5.33 5.32 15.25
CA ASP A 97 5.92 5.78 13.99
C ASP A 97 7.00 4.75 13.65
N THR A 98 6.85 4.06 12.52
CA THR A 98 7.82 3.05 12.10
C THR A 98 8.12 3.15 10.61
N CYS A 99 9.30 2.70 10.25
CA CYS A 99 9.75 2.65 8.86
C CYS A 99 10.35 1.28 8.61
N LEU A 100 9.80 0.56 7.61
CA LEU A 100 10.44 -0.66 7.12
C LEU A 100 11.55 -0.28 6.17
N SER A 101 12.75 -0.73 6.48
CA SER A 101 13.96 -0.57 5.68
C SER A 101 14.24 -1.84 4.88
N PRO A 102 15.20 -1.82 3.92
CA PRO A 102 15.52 -3.01 3.14
C PRO A 102 15.87 -4.23 4.00
N ASN A 103 15.32 -5.37 3.64
CA ASN A 103 15.47 -6.67 4.33
C ASN A 103 14.78 -6.73 5.69
N GLU A 104 13.83 -5.85 5.94
CA GLU A 104 13.01 -5.91 7.15
C GLU A 104 11.64 -6.51 6.89
N LEU A 105 11.13 -7.22 7.88
CA LEU A 105 9.81 -7.84 7.89
C LEU A 105 8.99 -7.22 9.02
N GLY A 106 7.80 -6.73 8.68
CA GLY A 106 6.82 -6.28 9.67
C GLY A 106 5.66 -7.26 9.75
N ILE A 107 5.21 -7.54 10.96
CA ILE A 107 4.02 -8.35 11.22
C ILE A 107 3.04 -7.49 12.01
N TYR A 108 1.82 -7.37 11.51
CA TYR A 108 0.83 -6.45 12.06
C TYR A 108 -0.50 -7.14 12.28
N THR A 109 -1.19 -6.74 13.34
CA THR A 109 -2.62 -6.95 13.51
C THR A 109 -3.25 -5.57 13.66
N LYS A 110 -4.40 -5.34 13.02
CA LYS A 110 -5.09 -4.05 13.08
C LYS A 110 -6.52 -4.25 13.53
N GLN A 111 -6.87 -3.57 14.61
CA GLN A 111 -8.23 -3.57 15.13
C GLN A 111 -8.68 -2.13 15.30
N ASN A 112 -9.63 -1.70 14.46
CA ASN A 112 -10.14 -0.33 14.43
C ASN A 112 -9.00 0.70 14.36
N SER A 113 -7.99 0.42 13.57
CA SER A 113 -6.75 1.21 13.50
C SER A 113 -6.93 2.52 12.76
N LYS A 114 -6.21 3.56 13.21
CA LYS A 114 -6.19 4.87 12.60
C LYS A 114 -4.74 5.32 12.41
N GLY A 115 -4.39 5.73 11.21
CA GLY A 115 -3.04 6.18 10.91
C GLY A 115 -2.80 6.49 9.46
N MET A 116 -1.53 6.46 9.06
CA MET A 116 -1.08 6.74 7.70
C MET A 116 -0.06 5.72 7.24
N MET A 117 0.00 5.52 5.93
CA MET A 117 1.05 4.79 5.24
C MET A 117 1.63 5.67 4.16
N MET A 118 2.94 5.64 3.98
CA MET A 118 3.63 6.44 2.97
C MET A 118 4.65 5.61 2.21
N TYR A 119 4.59 5.73 0.88
CA TYR A 119 5.67 5.31 -0.01
C TYR A 119 6.47 6.56 -0.38
N PRO A 120 7.77 6.65 -0.01
CA PRO A 120 8.57 7.84 -0.28
C PRO A 120 8.88 8.02 -1.77
N ALA A 121 9.18 9.26 -2.14
CA ALA A 121 9.65 9.59 -3.48
C ALA A 121 11.16 9.35 -3.62
N GLY A 122 11.61 9.18 -4.87
CA GLY A 122 13.05 9.11 -5.19
C GLY A 122 13.73 7.80 -4.84
N GLU A 123 12.97 6.80 -4.43
CA GLU A 123 13.48 5.48 -4.10
C GLU A 123 12.85 4.41 -4.99
N HIS A 124 13.62 3.36 -5.25
CA HIS A 124 13.09 2.15 -5.89
C HIS A 124 12.57 1.23 -4.78
N ILE A 125 11.24 1.14 -4.67
CA ILE A 125 10.58 0.37 -3.63
C ILE A 125 10.18 -0.99 -4.19
N THR A 126 10.60 -2.06 -3.52
CA THR A 126 10.16 -3.43 -3.81
C THR A 126 9.73 -4.07 -2.51
N ALA A 127 8.49 -4.52 -2.44
CA ALA A 127 7.92 -5.12 -1.24
C ALA A 127 6.87 -6.16 -1.60
N VAL A 128 6.63 -7.07 -0.67
CA VAL A 128 5.54 -8.06 -0.72
C VAL A 128 4.78 -7.98 0.59
N SER A 129 3.46 -7.90 0.49
CA SER A 129 2.57 -7.86 1.65
C SER A 129 1.52 -8.96 1.55
N LEU A 130 1.27 -9.62 2.66
CA LEU A 130 0.23 -10.64 2.81
C LEU A 130 -0.88 -10.16 3.72
#